data_ac19d82fe26d020dff607e89a70a68f2
#
_entry.id   ac19d82fe26d020dff607e89a70a68f2
#
_cell.length_a   1.000
_cell.length_b   1.000
_cell.length_c   1.000
_cell.angle_alpha   90.00
_cell.angle_beta   90.00
_cell.angle_gamma   90.00
#
_symmetry.space_group_name_H-M   'P 1'
#
loop_
_entity.id
_entity.type
_entity.pdbx_description
1 polymer ?
#
loop_
_entity_poly.entity_id
_entity_poly.type
_entity_poly.pdbx_seq_one_letter_code
_entity_poly.pdbx_strand_id
1 'polypeptide(L)'
;MMLLSKKIVLSGLLVLCACTSSCQTIDLTMQEADSLFLARNMDLLVERCNISMADAAVAQAKLYHNPVISLEENVYNRLNKRYFDFGRNSEQVINIDQLINIAGQHSNVVKEARSEHDVAMARFEELLRNLRAELHKTFVKLYFAQRNMKIYQNEIVSLRTTLDQLTTQEKKGNISQIETARIQALILSVRREQNEFIENASALQGRLRILLALPSTVNITVVFNPDTSTMPDLSECDRLLTDSLMQRSDVLMARNQTEQAKATLDVRKSQAWPEIHITGQYDRNAGYFPNYFAIGVSLSVPLFNRNQGNIRSAKARIAQCEQDYAGTIAKAQNEVAVAKDNFLRSLSLDKSVSDNFDKENITTLFQSVNENYRKRNISLLEFVDFYKTYKEAMLEISNVREKVFIAAEELNTAAGREVVKY
;
A
#
# COMPACT_ATOMS: atom_id res chain seq x y z
N MET A 1 -48.27 30.38 -20.48
CA MET A 1 -49.03 29.19 -20.07
C MET A 1 -48.06 28.22 -19.43
N MET A 2 -48.02 28.32 -18.17
CA MET A 2 -47.68 27.46 -17.05
C MET A 2 -46.49 26.50 -17.18
N LEU A 3 -45.39 26.98 -16.64
CA LEU A 3 -44.21 26.21 -16.21
C LEU A 3 -44.44 25.69 -14.77
N LEU A 4 -44.48 24.39 -14.58
CA LEU A 4 -44.47 23.80 -13.26
C LEU A 4 -43.01 23.49 -12.88
N SER A 5 -42.49 24.26 -11.93
CA SER A 5 -41.22 24.01 -11.26
C SER A 5 -41.38 22.87 -10.22
N LYS A 6 -40.76 21.74 -10.44
CA LYS A 6 -40.58 20.73 -9.38
C LYS A 6 -39.41 21.13 -8.51
N LYS A 7 -39.70 21.72 -7.35
CA LYS A 7 -38.75 21.83 -6.22
C LYS A 7 -38.62 20.46 -5.58
N ILE A 8 -37.48 19.83 -5.75
CA ILE A 8 -37.08 18.66 -4.97
C ILE A 8 -36.55 19.22 -3.64
N VAL A 9 -37.37 19.07 -2.61
CA VAL A 9 -36.96 19.30 -1.22
C VAL A 9 -36.12 18.09 -0.80
N LEU A 10 -34.79 18.27 -0.80
CA LEU A 10 -33.86 17.31 -0.22
C LEU A 10 -33.90 17.47 1.30
N SER A 11 -34.80 16.72 1.94
CA SER A 11 -34.90 16.60 3.39
C SER A 11 -33.68 15.84 3.90
N GLY A 12 -32.64 16.57 4.31
CA GLY A 12 -31.48 16.03 4.99
C GLY A 12 -31.87 15.51 6.37
N LEU A 13 -32.14 14.22 6.48
CA LEU A 13 -32.24 13.52 7.76
C LEU A 13 -30.82 13.44 8.36
N LEU A 14 -30.46 14.46 9.13
CA LEU A 14 -29.27 14.46 9.98
C LEU A 14 -29.57 13.48 11.12
N VAL A 15 -29.27 12.20 10.92
CA VAL A 15 -29.23 11.21 12.00
C VAL A 15 -28.01 11.59 12.84
N LEU A 16 -28.29 12.36 13.90
CA LEU A 16 -27.35 12.56 15.00
C LEU A 16 -27.23 11.21 15.72
N CYS A 17 -26.36 10.31 15.21
CA CYS A 17 -25.89 9.18 15.98
C CYS A 17 -25.17 9.73 17.20
N ALA A 18 -25.86 9.80 18.32
CA ALA A 18 -25.23 9.95 19.62
C ALA A 18 -24.24 8.80 19.77
N CYS A 19 -22.97 9.06 19.49
CA CYS A 19 -21.88 8.15 19.80
C CYS A 19 -21.80 8.00 21.32
N THR A 20 -22.55 7.07 21.87
CA THR A 20 -22.16 6.45 23.13
C THR A 20 -20.80 5.81 22.82
N SER A 21 -19.75 6.33 23.43
CA SER A 21 -18.38 5.82 23.34
C SER A 21 -18.30 4.48 24.08
N SER A 22 -19.04 3.48 23.60
CA SER A 22 -18.78 2.11 24.00
C SER A 22 -17.56 1.67 23.20
N CYS A 23 -16.49 1.39 23.89
CA CYS A 23 -15.30 0.76 23.34
C CYS A 23 -15.73 -0.58 22.73
N GLN A 24 -15.95 -0.59 21.42
CA GLN A 24 -16.38 -1.79 20.71
C GLN A 24 -15.16 -2.67 20.47
N THR A 25 -15.14 -3.85 21.06
CA THR A 25 -14.12 -4.86 20.77
C THR A 25 -14.59 -5.71 19.61
N ILE A 26 -13.75 -5.88 18.60
CA ILE A 26 -14.00 -6.76 17.46
C ILE A 26 -12.95 -7.89 17.48
N ASP A 27 -13.42 -9.10 17.31
CA ASP A 27 -12.57 -10.25 17.05
C ASP A 27 -12.33 -10.30 15.53
N LEU A 28 -11.08 -10.42 15.12
CA LEU A 28 -10.68 -10.30 13.72
C LEU A 28 -9.80 -11.49 13.33
N THR A 29 -10.22 -12.21 12.30
CA THR A 29 -9.41 -13.23 11.61
C THR A 29 -8.59 -12.59 10.50
N MET A 30 -7.55 -13.29 10.00
CA MET A 30 -6.72 -12.81 8.89
C MET A 30 -7.55 -12.58 7.62
N GLN A 31 -8.48 -13.50 7.31
CA GLN A 31 -9.34 -13.39 6.12
C GLN A 31 -10.30 -12.20 6.18
N GLU A 32 -10.86 -11.92 7.35
CA GLU A 32 -11.69 -10.72 7.57
C GLU A 32 -10.88 -9.44 7.49
N ALA A 33 -9.65 -9.45 8.03
CA ALA A 33 -8.72 -8.33 7.91
C ALA A 33 -8.39 -8.03 6.44
N ASP A 34 -8.04 -9.05 5.65
CA ASP A 34 -7.79 -8.90 4.20
C ASP A 34 -9.01 -8.34 3.45
N SER A 35 -10.20 -8.83 3.77
CA SER A 35 -11.44 -8.38 3.13
C SER A 35 -11.74 -6.90 3.43
N LEU A 36 -11.59 -6.49 4.69
CA LEU A 36 -11.75 -5.10 5.11
C LEU A 36 -10.69 -4.19 4.49
N PHE A 37 -9.43 -4.64 4.47
CA PHE A 37 -8.31 -3.95 3.88
C PHE A 37 -8.55 -3.64 2.40
N LEU A 38 -8.88 -4.65 1.60
CA LEU A 38 -9.14 -4.48 0.17
C LEU A 38 -10.32 -3.54 -0.12
N ALA A 39 -11.32 -3.52 0.76
CA ALA A 39 -12.52 -2.71 0.59
C ALA A 39 -12.35 -1.26 1.06
N ARG A 40 -11.54 -0.99 2.09
CA ARG A 40 -11.57 0.27 2.82
C ARG A 40 -10.23 1.00 2.89
N ASN A 41 -9.11 0.35 2.63
CA ASN A 41 -7.81 1.00 2.75
C ASN A 41 -7.72 2.25 1.89
N MET A 42 -7.40 3.40 2.53
CA MET A 42 -7.44 4.70 1.86
C MET A 42 -6.36 4.85 0.80
N ASP A 43 -5.18 4.28 1.01
CA ASP A 43 -4.08 4.36 0.04
C ASP A 43 -4.42 3.57 -1.23
N LEU A 44 -5.07 2.40 -1.10
CA LEU A 44 -5.56 1.63 -2.24
C LEU A 44 -6.69 2.35 -2.98
N LEU A 45 -7.58 3.03 -2.26
CA LEU A 45 -8.65 3.81 -2.89
C LEU A 45 -8.09 5.00 -3.68
N VAL A 46 -7.07 5.68 -3.14
CA VAL A 46 -6.37 6.76 -3.86
C VAL A 46 -5.71 6.23 -5.13
N GLU A 47 -5.01 5.09 -5.05
CA GLU A 47 -4.33 4.54 -6.23
C GLU A 47 -5.31 4.03 -7.30
N ARG A 48 -6.51 3.55 -6.91
CA ARG A 48 -7.61 3.27 -7.87
C ARG A 48 -8.09 4.53 -8.60
N CYS A 49 -8.10 5.68 -7.92
CA CYS A 49 -8.38 6.95 -8.59
C CYS A 49 -7.28 7.30 -9.61
N ASN A 50 -6.01 7.02 -9.32
CA ASN A 50 -4.90 7.22 -10.25
C ASN A 50 -5.07 6.36 -11.52
N ILE A 51 -5.50 5.10 -11.38
CA ILE A 51 -5.85 4.25 -12.52
C ILE A 51 -6.98 4.88 -13.33
N SER A 52 -8.06 5.35 -12.68
CA SER A 52 -9.18 6.00 -13.38
C SER A 52 -8.75 7.27 -14.11
N MET A 53 -7.80 8.05 -13.55
CA MET A 53 -7.21 9.21 -14.25
C MET A 53 -6.40 8.78 -15.47
N ALA A 54 -5.63 7.70 -15.37
CA ALA A 54 -4.89 7.15 -16.50
C ALA A 54 -5.83 6.62 -17.61
N ASP A 55 -6.93 5.96 -17.25
CA ASP A 55 -7.98 5.57 -18.20
C ASP A 55 -8.59 6.78 -18.95
N ALA A 56 -8.88 7.84 -18.19
CA ALA A 56 -9.39 9.08 -18.79
C ALA A 56 -8.35 9.72 -19.74
N ALA A 57 -7.05 9.66 -19.39
CA ALA A 57 -5.97 10.13 -20.25
C ALA A 57 -5.87 9.31 -21.54
N VAL A 58 -6.07 7.98 -21.48
CA VAL A 58 -6.15 7.12 -22.68
C VAL A 58 -7.37 7.49 -23.54
N ALA A 59 -8.52 7.76 -22.91
CA ALA A 59 -9.70 8.19 -23.63
C ALA A 59 -9.49 9.54 -24.33
N GLN A 60 -8.85 10.50 -23.63
CA GLN A 60 -8.52 11.82 -24.18
C GLN A 60 -7.49 11.73 -25.32
N ALA A 61 -6.47 10.87 -25.20
CA ALA A 61 -5.45 10.67 -26.23
C ALA A 61 -6.01 10.13 -27.54
N LYS A 62 -7.15 9.42 -27.51
CA LYS A 62 -7.85 8.91 -28.70
C LYS A 62 -8.60 9.99 -29.47
N LEU A 63 -8.82 11.15 -28.90
CA LEU A 63 -9.56 12.23 -29.55
C LEU A 63 -8.64 12.97 -30.55
N TYR A 64 -9.21 13.38 -31.68
CA TYR A 64 -8.54 14.22 -32.64
C TYR A 64 -8.62 15.69 -32.20
N HIS A 65 -7.70 16.50 -32.70
CA HIS A 65 -7.72 17.96 -32.49
C HIS A 65 -8.98 18.56 -33.09
N ASN A 66 -9.62 19.46 -32.37
CA ASN A 66 -10.78 20.17 -32.88
C ASN A 66 -10.37 21.14 -34.00
N PRO A 67 -11.24 21.38 -35.01
CA PRO A 67 -11.03 22.43 -35.96
C PRO A 67 -11.08 23.80 -35.25
N VAL A 68 -10.21 24.70 -35.68
CA VAL A 68 -10.22 26.10 -35.25
C VAL A 68 -11.02 26.92 -36.24
N ILE A 69 -12.06 27.59 -35.78
CA ILE A 69 -12.86 28.50 -36.60
C ILE A 69 -12.50 29.92 -36.23
N SER A 70 -12.02 30.72 -37.15
CA SER A 70 -11.75 32.15 -36.96
C SER A 70 -12.67 32.99 -37.83
N LEU A 71 -13.11 34.09 -37.27
CA LEU A 71 -13.93 35.10 -37.93
C LEU A 71 -13.17 36.42 -37.93
N GLU A 72 -12.95 37.02 -39.08
CA GLU A 72 -12.27 38.28 -39.21
C GLU A 72 -13.26 39.31 -39.85
N GLU A 73 -13.29 40.51 -39.28
CA GLU A 73 -14.13 41.59 -39.75
C GLU A 73 -13.30 42.86 -39.86
N ASN A 74 -13.52 43.64 -40.92
CA ASN A 74 -12.84 44.88 -41.10
C ASN A 74 -13.36 45.93 -40.10
N VAL A 75 -12.47 46.46 -39.26
CA VAL A 75 -12.81 47.46 -38.21
C VAL A 75 -13.30 48.77 -38.82
N TYR A 76 -12.76 49.15 -39.98
CA TYR A 76 -13.13 50.38 -40.65
C TYR A 76 -13.28 50.17 -42.16
N ASN A 77 -14.51 50.28 -42.65
CA ASN A 77 -14.82 50.20 -44.08
C ASN A 77 -14.55 51.58 -44.73
N ARG A 78 -13.49 51.65 -45.55
CA ARG A 78 -13.09 52.87 -46.25
C ARG A 78 -14.11 53.37 -47.30
N LEU A 79 -14.81 52.43 -47.89
CA LEU A 79 -15.82 52.77 -48.91
C LEU A 79 -17.04 53.47 -48.32
N ASN A 80 -17.54 52.92 -47.23
CA ASN A 80 -18.73 53.42 -46.54
C ASN A 80 -18.38 54.41 -45.40
N LYS A 81 -17.08 54.64 -45.12
CA LYS A 81 -16.56 55.49 -44.03
C LYS A 81 -17.20 55.15 -42.66
N ARG A 82 -17.39 53.87 -42.34
CA ARG A 82 -18.04 53.36 -41.12
C ARG A 82 -17.14 52.38 -40.39
N TYR A 83 -17.19 52.48 -39.10
CA TYR A 83 -16.62 51.46 -38.23
C TYR A 83 -17.60 50.30 -38.04
N PHE A 84 -17.07 49.08 -38.02
CA PHE A 84 -17.85 47.83 -37.84
C PHE A 84 -19.04 47.78 -38.81
N ASP A 85 -18.81 47.98 -40.08
CA ASP A 85 -19.83 47.97 -41.13
C ASP A 85 -20.09 46.52 -41.61
N PHE A 86 -21.15 45.91 -41.11
CA PHE A 86 -21.59 44.57 -41.54
C PHE A 86 -22.41 44.58 -42.85
N GLY A 87 -22.42 45.68 -43.58
CA GLY A 87 -23.13 45.81 -44.85
C GLY A 87 -22.57 44.96 -45.99
N ARG A 88 -23.20 45.06 -47.18
CA ARG A 88 -22.80 44.25 -48.36
C ARG A 88 -21.34 44.48 -48.82
N ASN A 89 -20.77 45.62 -48.53
CA ASN A 89 -19.43 46.01 -48.96
C ASN A 89 -18.38 45.87 -47.84
N SER A 90 -18.69 45.16 -46.74
CA SER A 90 -17.74 44.82 -45.70
C SER A 90 -16.97 43.56 -46.03
N GLU A 91 -15.72 43.52 -45.64
CA GLU A 91 -14.84 42.37 -45.72
C GLU A 91 -15.07 41.47 -44.52
N GLN A 92 -15.56 40.27 -44.75
CA GLN A 92 -15.83 39.26 -43.74
C GLN A 92 -15.15 37.98 -44.15
N VAL A 93 -14.23 37.52 -43.30
CA VAL A 93 -13.48 36.28 -43.58
C VAL A 93 -13.83 35.23 -42.51
N ILE A 94 -14.17 34.05 -42.99
CA ILE A 94 -14.37 32.87 -42.17
C ILE A 94 -13.29 31.89 -42.55
N ASN A 95 -12.46 31.50 -41.57
CA ASN A 95 -11.44 30.45 -41.73
C ASN A 95 -11.79 29.25 -40.87
N ILE A 96 -11.60 28.06 -41.44
CA ILE A 96 -11.62 26.78 -40.73
C ILE A 96 -10.26 26.17 -40.94
N ASP A 97 -9.56 25.86 -39.81
CA ASP A 97 -8.26 25.21 -39.82
C ASP A 97 -8.37 23.87 -39.10
N GLN A 98 -7.89 22.80 -39.75
CA GLN A 98 -7.87 21.46 -39.18
C GLN A 98 -6.44 20.90 -39.22
N LEU A 99 -5.87 20.62 -38.06
CA LEU A 99 -4.61 19.88 -37.91
C LEU A 99 -4.82 18.42 -38.31
N ILE A 100 -3.98 17.93 -39.22
CA ILE A 100 -3.94 16.52 -39.62
C ILE A 100 -2.64 15.91 -39.13
N ASN A 101 -2.78 14.96 -38.21
CA ASN A 101 -1.64 14.21 -37.68
C ASN A 101 -1.12 13.22 -38.75
N ILE A 102 0.15 13.31 -39.09
CA ILE A 102 0.86 12.40 -40.01
C ILE A 102 1.92 11.60 -39.23
N ALA A 103 2.61 10.69 -39.92
CA ALA A 103 3.75 9.93 -39.38
C ALA A 103 3.45 9.19 -38.06
N GLY A 104 2.20 8.80 -37.83
CA GLY A 104 1.78 8.07 -36.64
C GLY A 104 1.74 8.92 -35.36
N GLN A 105 1.77 10.26 -35.44
CA GLN A 105 1.74 11.15 -34.27
C GLN A 105 0.61 10.79 -33.29
N HIS A 106 -0.63 10.69 -33.82
CA HIS A 106 -1.79 10.35 -33.01
C HIS A 106 -1.68 8.94 -32.37
N SER A 107 -1.31 7.93 -33.15
CA SER A 107 -1.17 6.55 -32.66
C SER A 107 -0.07 6.41 -31.60
N ASN A 108 1.04 7.16 -31.72
CA ASN A 108 2.11 7.17 -30.75
C ASN A 108 1.68 7.82 -29.43
N VAL A 109 0.89 8.91 -29.46
CA VAL A 109 0.33 9.53 -28.26
C VAL A 109 -0.63 8.57 -27.56
N VAL A 110 -1.47 7.85 -28.30
CA VAL A 110 -2.35 6.82 -27.71
C VAL A 110 -1.55 5.68 -27.10
N LYS A 111 -0.45 5.26 -27.77
CA LYS A 111 0.44 4.22 -27.25
C LYS A 111 1.15 4.67 -25.96
N GLU A 112 1.62 5.92 -25.89
CA GLU A 112 2.23 6.49 -24.69
C GLU A 112 1.23 6.51 -23.54
N ALA A 113 0.01 7.02 -23.75
CA ALA A 113 -1.03 7.05 -22.73
C ALA A 113 -1.41 5.65 -22.21
N ARG A 114 -1.46 4.63 -23.08
CA ARG A 114 -1.67 3.23 -22.68
C ARG A 114 -0.51 2.71 -21.82
N SER A 115 0.72 3.02 -22.19
CA SER A 115 1.89 2.61 -21.40
C SER A 115 1.88 3.28 -20.01
N GLU A 116 1.41 4.52 -19.89
CA GLU A 116 1.22 5.20 -18.60
C GLU A 116 0.14 4.51 -17.76
N HIS A 117 -0.97 4.10 -18.38
CA HIS A 117 -1.99 3.32 -17.70
C HIS A 117 -1.41 1.98 -17.17
N ASP A 118 -0.61 1.26 -17.98
CA ASP A 118 0.00 0.00 -17.57
C ASP A 118 0.99 0.18 -16.41
N VAL A 119 1.68 1.32 -16.35
CA VAL A 119 2.52 1.70 -15.21
C VAL A 119 1.66 1.98 -13.96
N ALA A 120 0.53 2.69 -14.11
CA ALA A 120 -0.38 2.95 -13.00
C ALA A 120 -0.98 1.65 -12.41
N MET A 121 -1.35 0.70 -13.26
CA MET A 121 -1.81 -0.63 -12.83
C MET A 121 -0.71 -1.38 -12.05
N ALA A 122 0.52 -1.41 -12.57
CA ALA A 122 1.62 -2.09 -11.89
C ALA A 122 1.98 -1.43 -10.54
N ARG A 123 1.85 -0.10 -10.45
CA ARG A 123 2.02 0.65 -9.20
C ARG A 123 0.96 0.28 -8.16
N PHE A 124 -0.29 0.13 -8.57
CA PHE A 124 -1.35 -0.33 -7.69
C PHE A 124 -1.04 -1.73 -7.12
N GLU A 125 -0.62 -2.67 -7.96
CA GLU A 125 -0.26 -4.03 -7.53
C GLU A 125 0.95 -4.04 -6.59
N GLU A 126 1.93 -3.16 -6.83
CA GLU A 126 3.09 -3.01 -5.94
C GLU A 126 2.69 -2.44 -4.57
N LEU A 127 1.83 -1.41 -4.55
CA LEU A 127 1.30 -0.86 -3.30
C LEU A 127 0.48 -1.90 -2.54
N LEU A 128 -0.40 -2.63 -3.24
CA LEU A 128 -1.20 -3.71 -2.68
C LEU A 128 -0.34 -4.77 -2.01
N ARG A 129 0.72 -5.25 -2.70
CA ARG A 129 1.66 -6.24 -2.18
C ARG A 129 2.32 -5.76 -0.87
N ASN A 130 2.83 -4.54 -0.87
CA ASN A 130 3.55 -3.99 0.28
C ASN A 130 2.64 -3.76 1.48
N LEU A 131 1.46 -3.18 1.27
CA LEU A 131 0.50 -2.91 2.34
C LEU A 131 -0.13 -4.19 2.90
N ARG A 132 -0.37 -5.21 2.05
CA ARG A 132 -0.84 -6.51 2.51
C ARG A 132 0.21 -7.21 3.39
N ALA A 133 1.48 -7.18 2.99
CA ALA A 133 2.56 -7.71 3.80
C ALA A 133 2.69 -6.99 5.15
N GLU A 134 2.48 -5.68 5.17
CA GLU A 134 2.46 -4.91 6.41
C GLU A 134 1.25 -5.29 7.29
N LEU A 135 0.07 -5.45 6.69
CA LEU A 135 -1.14 -5.91 7.38
C LEU A 135 -0.90 -7.25 8.08
N HIS A 136 -0.43 -8.26 7.33
CA HIS A 136 -0.20 -9.60 7.86
C HIS A 136 0.87 -9.61 8.95
N LYS A 137 1.99 -8.93 8.75
CA LYS A 137 3.03 -8.81 9.79
C LYS A 137 2.52 -8.10 11.05
N THR A 138 1.74 -7.04 10.89
CA THR A 138 1.17 -6.30 12.03
C THR A 138 0.13 -7.15 12.77
N PHE A 139 -0.67 -7.91 12.05
CA PHE A 139 -1.65 -8.85 12.60
C PHE A 139 -0.98 -9.94 13.44
N VAL A 140 0.04 -10.60 12.89
CA VAL A 140 0.82 -11.63 13.61
C VAL A 140 1.47 -11.05 14.86
N LYS A 141 2.14 -9.91 14.75
CA LYS A 141 2.78 -9.23 15.90
C LYS A 141 1.76 -8.89 16.99
N LEU A 142 0.58 -8.39 16.63
CA LEU A 142 -0.46 -8.08 17.60
C LEU A 142 -0.97 -9.34 18.30
N TYR A 143 -1.14 -10.45 17.59
CA TYR A 143 -1.53 -11.73 18.20
C TYR A 143 -0.52 -12.15 19.28
N PHE A 144 0.78 -12.16 18.97
CA PHE A 144 1.78 -12.56 19.94
C PHE A 144 1.92 -11.56 21.09
N ALA A 145 1.79 -10.26 20.83
CA ALA A 145 1.74 -9.25 21.90
C ALA A 145 0.59 -9.47 22.86
N GLN A 146 -0.65 -9.72 22.34
CA GLN A 146 -1.83 -10.01 23.17
C GLN A 146 -1.66 -11.31 23.94
N ARG A 147 -1.05 -12.33 23.35
CA ARG A 147 -0.74 -13.59 24.04
C ARG A 147 0.27 -13.37 25.16
N ASN A 148 1.35 -12.62 24.93
CA ASN A 148 2.35 -12.33 25.93
C ASN A 148 1.76 -11.51 27.09
N MET A 149 0.92 -10.52 26.80
CA MET A 149 0.17 -9.78 27.84
C MET A 149 -0.65 -10.70 28.74
N LYS A 150 -1.29 -11.73 28.18
CA LYS A 150 -2.06 -12.72 28.95
C LYS A 150 -1.18 -13.59 29.85
N ILE A 151 0.03 -13.93 29.38
CA ILE A 151 1.05 -14.63 30.21
C ILE A 151 1.38 -13.77 31.42
N TYR A 152 1.77 -12.51 31.21
CA TYR A 152 2.08 -11.58 32.32
C TYR A 152 0.92 -11.38 33.27
N GLN A 153 -0.29 -11.28 32.77
CA GLN A 153 -1.50 -11.13 33.62
C GLN A 153 -1.69 -12.34 34.55
N ASN A 154 -1.54 -13.56 34.02
CA ASN A 154 -1.65 -14.78 34.82
C ASN A 154 -0.55 -14.86 35.88
N GLU A 155 0.65 -14.43 35.54
CA GLU A 155 1.81 -14.38 36.45
C GLU A 155 1.58 -13.39 37.59
N ILE A 156 1.09 -12.18 37.28
CA ILE A 156 0.77 -11.17 38.30
C ILE A 156 -0.29 -11.70 39.26
N VAL A 157 -1.30 -12.40 38.77
CA VAL A 157 -2.31 -13.03 39.62
C VAL A 157 -1.70 -14.07 40.57
N SER A 158 -0.82 -14.94 40.04
CA SER A 158 -0.13 -15.96 40.81
C SER A 158 0.77 -15.35 41.90
N LEU A 159 1.58 -14.34 41.54
CA LEU A 159 2.46 -13.64 42.48
C LEU A 159 1.67 -12.90 43.57
N ARG A 160 0.53 -12.29 43.22
CA ARG A 160 -0.36 -11.66 44.22
C ARG A 160 -0.90 -12.66 45.23
N THR A 161 -1.38 -13.81 44.76
CA THR A 161 -1.87 -14.89 45.63
C THR A 161 -0.75 -15.34 46.61
N THR A 162 0.46 -15.45 46.10
CA THR A 162 1.67 -15.78 46.91
C THR A 162 1.95 -14.67 47.91
N LEU A 163 1.92 -13.40 47.51
CA LEU A 163 2.13 -12.26 48.39
C LEU A 163 1.12 -12.21 49.53
N ASP A 164 -0.19 -12.42 49.29
CA ASP A 164 -1.24 -12.42 50.28
C ASP A 164 -1.01 -13.47 51.37
N GLN A 165 -0.57 -14.67 50.94
CA GLN A 165 -0.22 -15.75 51.85
C GLN A 165 1.01 -15.39 52.71
N LEU A 166 2.09 -14.86 52.10
CA LEU A 166 3.28 -14.43 52.82
C LEU A 166 2.94 -13.31 53.81
N THR A 167 2.15 -12.32 53.44
CA THR A 167 1.74 -11.23 54.32
C THR A 167 0.97 -11.77 55.55
N THR A 168 0.19 -12.83 55.35
CA THR A 168 -0.48 -13.50 56.46
C THR A 168 0.51 -14.19 57.41
N GLN A 169 1.58 -14.81 56.89
CA GLN A 169 2.58 -15.46 57.68
C GLN A 169 3.53 -14.45 58.38
N GLU A 170 3.81 -13.33 57.75
CA GLU A 170 4.55 -12.19 58.31
C GLU A 170 3.83 -11.65 59.55
N LYS A 171 2.53 -11.40 59.46
CA LYS A 171 1.73 -10.95 60.61
C LYS A 171 1.73 -11.94 61.76
N LYS A 172 1.96 -13.24 61.50
CA LYS A 172 2.11 -14.28 62.53
C LYS A 172 3.52 -14.41 63.04
N GLY A 173 4.48 -13.60 62.54
CA GLY A 173 5.90 -13.65 62.91
C GLY A 173 6.65 -14.86 62.33
N ASN A 174 6.08 -15.56 61.34
CA ASN A 174 6.63 -16.80 60.79
C ASN A 174 7.63 -16.56 59.65
N ILE A 175 7.66 -15.36 59.05
CA ILE A 175 8.58 -14.96 57.99
C ILE A 175 9.06 -13.53 58.19
N SER A 176 10.17 -13.21 57.50
CA SER A 176 10.76 -11.88 57.52
C SER A 176 10.03 -10.92 56.57
N GLN A 177 9.89 -9.65 56.96
CA GLN A 177 9.41 -8.57 56.10
C GLN A 177 10.22 -8.43 54.80
N ILE A 178 11.48 -8.89 54.77
CA ILE A 178 12.32 -8.89 53.59
C ILE A 178 11.75 -9.81 52.49
N GLU A 179 11.12 -10.92 52.86
CA GLU A 179 10.52 -11.87 51.88
C GLU A 179 9.34 -11.25 51.19
N THR A 180 8.42 -10.64 51.92
CA THR A 180 7.24 -9.94 51.38
C THR A 180 7.66 -8.76 50.49
N ALA A 181 8.66 -7.97 50.92
CA ALA A 181 9.20 -6.86 50.15
C ALA A 181 9.84 -7.32 48.81
N ARG A 182 10.51 -8.46 48.77
CA ARG A 182 11.06 -9.03 47.52
C ARG A 182 10.01 -9.46 46.55
N ILE A 183 8.91 -10.09 47.00
CA ILE A 183 7.79 -10.45 46.12
C ILE A 183 7.08 -9.19 45.62
N GLN A 184 6.89 -8.17 46.45
CA GLN A 184 6.35 -6.88 46.00
C GLN A 184 7.20 -6.24 44.92
N ALA A 185 8.53 -6.23 45.07
CA ALA A 185 9.47 -5.73 44.08
C ALA A 185 9.39 -6.55 42.76
N LEU A 186 9.26 -7.88 42.87
CA LEU A 186 9.08 -8.75 41.69
C LEU A 186 7.79 -8.42 40.96
N ILE A 187 6.66 -8.25 41.67
CA ILE A 187 5.37 -7.85 41.05
C ILE A 187 5.49 -6.51 40.35
N LEU A 188 6.22 -5.54 40.93
CA LEU A 188 6.45 -4.25 40.31
C LEU A 188 7.26 -4.38 39.00
N SER A 189 8.32 -5.21 38.99
CA SER A 189 9.11 -5.48 37.78
C SER A 189 8.25 -6.11 36.68
N VAL A 190 7.48 -7.15 37.02
CA VAL A 190 6.59 -7.85 36.08
C VAL A 190 5.52 -6.92 35.50
N ARG A 191 4.96 -6.02 36.32
CA ARG A 191 3.99 -5.00 35.86
C ARG A 191 4.64 -3.99 34.90
N ARG A 192 5.87 -3.55 35.16
CA ARG A 192 6.58 -2.67 34.25
C ARG A 192 6.78 -3.32 32.88
N GLU A 193 7.23 -4.57 32.88
CA GLU A 193 7.41 -5.34 31.64
C GLU A 193 6.07 -5.57 30.92
N GLN A 194 4.99 -5.89 31.65
CA GLN A 194 3.64 -5.99 31.07
C GLN A 194 3.23 -4.68 30.39
N ASN A 195 3.54 -3.53 30.99
CA ASN A 195 3.18 -2.23 30.42
C ASN A 195 3.88 -1.98 29.08
N GLU A 196 5.14 -2.41 28.92
CA GLU A 196 5.88 -2.33 27.64
C GLU A 196 5.13 -3.13 26.54
N PHE A 197 4.59 -4.31 26.86
CA PHE A 197 3.76 -5.07 25.92
C PHE A 197 2.41 -4.41 25.62
N ILE A 198 1.78 -3.75 26.62
CA ILE A 198 0.53 -2.99 26.43
C ILE A 198 0.77 -1.83 25.47
N GLU A 199 1.86 -1.08 25.63
CA GLU A 199 2.25 0.03 24.76
C GLU A 199 2.49 -0.45 23.33
N ASN A 200 3.27 -1.54 23.17
CA ASN A 200 3.50 -2.15 21.86
C ASN A 200 2.20 -2.63 21.19
N ALA A 201 1.35 -3.34 21.93
CA ALA A 201 0.05 -3.79 21.41
C ALA A 201 -0.85 -2.61 21.01
N SER A 202 -0.83 -1.51 21.77
CA SER A 202 -1.56 -0.28 21.42
C SER A 202 -1.07 0.35 20.13
N ALA A 203 0.25 0.39 19.91
CA ALA A 203 0.83 0.89 18.66
C ALA A 203 0.45 0.01 17.46
N LEU A 204 0.52 -1.32 17.61
CA LEU A 204 0.12 -2.29 16.58
C LEU A 204 -1.37 -2.19 16.25
N GLN A 205 -2.25 -2.05 17.27
CA GLN A 205 -3.67 -1.79 17.06
C GLN A 205 -3.91 -0.48 16.30
N GLY A 206 -3.18 0.58 16.67
CA GLY A 206 -3.23 1.85 15.94
C GLY A 206 -2.89 1.68 14.46
N ARG A 207 -1.85 0.91 14.15
CA ARG A 207 -1.47 0.63 12.76
C ARG A 207 -2.51 -0.19 12.01
N LEU A 208 -3.09 -1.23 12.64
CA LEU A 208 -4.17 -2.01 12.04
C LEU A 208 -5.41 -1.16 11.76
N ARG A 209 -5.79 -0.26 12.68
CA ARG A 209 -6.93 0.65 12.45
C ARG A 209 -6.71 1.53 11.22
N ILE A 210 -5.48 2.03 11.01
CA ILE A 210 -5.14 2.81 9.81
C ILE A 210 -5.28 1.95 8.56
N LEU A 211 -4.67 0.76 8.54
CA LEU A 211 -4.69 -0.15 7.39
C LEU A 211 -6.12 -0.60 7.02
N LEU A 212 -6.98 -0.79 8.02
CA LEU A 212 -8.36 -1.26 7.86
C LEU A 212 -9.39 -0.11 7.81
N ALA A 213 -8.95 1.15 7.90
CA ALA A 213 -9.81 2.33 8.01
C ALA A 213 -10.88 2.21 9.11
N LEU A 214 -10.48 1.74 10.30
CA LEU A 214 -11.35 1.59 11.46
C LEU A 214 -11.26 2.82 12.38
N PRO A 215 -12.35 3.16 13.09
CA PRO A 215 -12.33 4.25 14.08
C PRO A 215 -11.33 3.99 15.21
N SER A 216 -10.77 5.06 15.79
CA SER A 216 -9.81 4.99 16.90
C SER A 216 -10.37 4.36 18.18
N THR A 217 -11.69 4.33 18.32
CA THR A 217 -12.42 3.76 19.47
C THR A 217 -12.58 2.24 19.44
N VAL A 218 -12.27 1.60 18.30
CA VAL A 218 -12.39 0.15 18.13
C VAL A 218 -11.17 -0.55 18.70
N ASN A 219 -11.38 -1.49 19.63
CA ASN A 219 -10.35 -2.43 20.09
C ASN A 219 -10.35 -3.67 19.20
N ILE A 220 -9.16 -4.11 18.81
CA ILE A 220 -8.98 -5.27 17.93
C ILE A 220 -8.42 -6.43 18.75
N THR A 221 -9.18 -7.53 18.83
CA THR A 221 -8.68 -8.81 19.30
C THR A 221 -8.40 -9.68 18.07
N VAL A 222 -7.18 -10.21 17.99
CA VAL A 222 -6.77 -11.04 16.87
C VAL A 222 -7.05 -12.50 17.15
N VAL A 223 -7.78 -13.16 16.24
CA VAL A 223 -8.01 -14.62 16.27
C VAL A 223 -7.10 -15.27 15.25
N PHE A 224 -6.09 -15.99 15.73
CA PHE A 224 -5.09 -16.63 14.91
C PHE A 224 -4.70 -17.99 15.52
N ASN A 225 -4.53 -19.02 14.67
CA ASN A 225 -4.04 -20.32 15.11
C ASN A 225 -2.59 -20.52 14.62
N PRO A 226 -1.59 -20.36 15.49
CA PRO A 226 -0.20 -20.42 15.10
C PRO A 226 0.28 -21.91 15.01
N ASP A 227 -0.15 -22.62 13.98
CA ASP A 227 0.32 -23.99 13.70
C ASP A 227 1.42 -23.96 12.66
N THR A 228 2.63 -24.37 13.07
CA THR A 228 3.82 -24.45 12.20
C THR A 228 3.99 -25.85 11.58
N SER A 229 3.22 -26.85 12.01
CA SER A 229 3.33 -28.24 11.55
C SER A 229 2.90 -28.42 10.09
N THR A 230 2.04 -27.53 9.59
CA THR A 230 1.51 -27.55 8.22
C THR A 230 2.36 -26.79 7.21
N MET A 231 3.45 -26.16 7.66
CA MET A 231 4.31 -25.38 6.76
C MET A 231 5.06 -26.28 5.79
N PRO A 232 5.07 -25.96 4.48
CA PRO A 232 5.62 -26.81 3.44
C PRO A 232 7.13 -26.98 3.56
N ASP A 233 7.64 -28.14 3.14
CA ASP A 233 9.06 -28.31 2.88
C ASP A 233 9.46 -27.53 1.62
N LEU A 234 10.53 -26.74 1.73
CA LEU A 234 10.93 -25.77 0.70
C LEU A 234 11.60 -26.41 -0.53
N SER A 235 11.78 -27.73 -0.56
CA SER A 235 12.32 -28.40 -1.76
C SER A 235 11.42 -28.23 -3.00
N GLU A 236 10.10 -28.14 -2.84
CA GLU A 236 9.15 -27.78 -3.91
C GLU A 236 9.09 -26.28 -4.19
N CYS A 237 9.45 -25.45 -3.22
CA CYS A 237 9.35 -23.99 -3.31
C CYS A 237 10.40 -23.37 -4.23
N ASP A 238 11.56 -23.99 -4.45
CA ASP A 238 12.64 -23.40 -5.26
C ASP A 238 12.23 -23.14 -6.71
N ARG A 239 11.46 -24.07 -7.29
CA ARG A 239 10.93 -23.92 -8.63
C ARG A 239 9.90 -22.79 -8.71
N LEU A 240 9.03 -22.73 -7.71
CA LEU A 240 7.99 -21.72 -7.60
C LEU A 240 8.59 -20.30 -7.38
N LEU A 241 9.69 -20.20 -6.64
CA LEU A 241 10.37 -18.93 -6.37
C LEU A 241 11.03 -18.35 -7.62
N THR A 242 11.62 -19.21 -8.47
CA THR A 242 12.27 -18.75 -9.71
C THR A 242 11.26 -18.27 -10.75
N ASP A 243 10.14 -19.00 -10.92
CA ASP A 243 9.11 -18.68 -11.91
C ASP A 243 8.31 -17.43 -11.54
N SER A 244 8.20 -17.10 -10.24
CA SER A 244 7.41 -15.94 -9.77
C SER A 244 8.13 -14.61 -9.89
N LEU A 245 9.46 -14.58 -9.94
CA LEU A 245 10.25 -13.34 -9.95
C LEU A 245 9.86 -12.39 -11.07
N MET A 246 9.64 -12.90 -12.30
CA MET A 246 9.27 -12.08 -13.46
C MET A 246 7.82 -11.56 -13.40
N GLN A 247 6.99 -12.11 -12.54
CA GLN A 247 5.59 -11.69 -12.34
C GLN A 247 5.44 -10.78 -11.11
N ARG A 248 6.52 -10.54 -10.39
CA ARG A 248 6.53 -9.67 -9.22
C ARG A 248 6.20 -8.23 -9.62
N SER A 249 5.33 -7.57 -8.87
CA SER A 249 4.74 -6.27 -9.22
C SER A 249 5.77 -5.17 -9.45
N ASP A 250 6.85 -5.10 -8.67
CA ASP A 250 7.92 -4.12 -8.85
C ASP A 250 8.74 -4.39 -10.12
N VAL A 251 8.98 -5.66 -10.47
CA VAL A 251 9.67 -6.05 -11.71
C VAL A 251 8.79 -5.72 -12.93
N LEU A 252 7.48 -6.00 -12.85
CA LEU A 252 6.51 -5.61 -13.88
C LEU A 252 6.43 -4.09 -14.02
N MET A 253 6.42 -3.35 -12.91
CA MET A 253 6.41 -1.89 -12.93
C MET A 253 7.66 -1.34 -13.63
N ALA A 254 8.85 -1.81 -13.30
CA ALA A 254 10.11 -1.38 -13.95
C ALA A 254 10.13 -1.73 -15.45
N ARG A 255 9.60 -2.90 -15.82
CA ARG A 255 9.41 -3.29 -17.22
C ARG A 255 8.45 -2.33 -17.94
N ASN A 256 7.28 -2.05 -17.36
CA ASN A 256 6.29 -1.15 -17.95
C ASN A 256 6.82 0.28 -18.08
N GLN A 257 7.63 0.75 -17.13
CA GLN A 257 8.33 2.03 -17.22
C GLN A 257 9.32 2.06 -18.41
N THR A 258 9.99 0.95 -18.70
CA THR A 258 10.85 0.84 -19.87
C THR A 258 10.04 0.92 -21.17
N GLU A 259 8.89 0.25 -21.26
CA GLU A 259 7.99 0.33 -22.42
C GLU A 259 7.37 1.73 -22.58
N GLN A 260 7.02 2.39 -21.48
CA GLN A 260 6.58 3.79 -21.48
C GLN A 260 7.68 4.71 -22.03
N ALA A 261 8.94 4.56 -21.59
CA ALA A 261 10.05 5.36 -22.11
C ALA A 261 10.27 5.15 -23.62
N LYS A 262 10.06 3.92 -24.12
CA LYS A 262 10.09 3.63 -25.58
C LYS A 262 8.92 4.29 -26.31
N ALA A 263 7.73 4.24 -25.76
CA ALA A 263 6.55 4.92 -26.33
C ALA A 263 6.76 6.44 -26.37
N THR A 264 7.31 7.04 -25.31
CA THR A 264 7.69 8.45 -25.27
C THR A 264 8.71 8.78 -26.37
N LEU A 265 9.74 7.94 -26.60
CA LEU A 265 10.68 8.13 -27.69
C LEU A 265 9.97 8.15 -29.07
N ASP A 266 9.01 7.24 -29.28
CA ASP A 266 8.25 7.20 -30.54
C ASP A 266 7.43 8.48 -30.73
N VAL A 267 6.82 9.03 -29.67
CA VAL A 267 6.15 10.35 -29.70
C VAL A 267 7.16 11.45 -30.06
N ARG A 268 8.34 11.51 -29.40
CA ARG A 268 9.36 12.54 -29.68
C ARG A 268 9.89 12.46 -31.12
N LYS A 269 10.00 11.26 -31.68
CA LYS A 269 10.36 11.06 -33.09
C LYS A 269 9.24 11.52 -34.04
N SER A 270 7.99 11.21 -33.74
CA SER A 270 6.88 11.62 -34.58
C SER A 270 6.65 13.16 -34.58
N GLN A 271 7.00 13.84 -33.49
CA GLN A 271 7.02 15.30 -33.40
C GLN A 271 8.13 15.97 -34.25
N ALA A 272 9.11 15.21 -34.76
CA ALA A 272 10.09 15.69 -35.70
C ALA A 272 9.58 15.74 -37.17
N TRP A 273 8.37 15.21 -37.42
CA TRP A 273 7.72 15.29 -38.71
C TRP A 273 6.94 16.60 -38.84
N PRO A 274 6.76 17.11 -40.08
CA PRO A 274 5.94 18.30 -40.33
C PRO A 274 4.49 18.17 -39.78
N GLU A 275 3.96 19.27 -39.28
CA GLU A 275 2.53 19.40 -39.03
C GLU A 275 1.81 19.87 -40.28
N ILE A 276 0.73 19.22 -40.65
CA ILE A 276 -0.09 19.55 -41.80
C ILE A 276 -1.40 20.15 -41.33
N HIS A 277 -1.71 21.35 -41.82
CA HIS A 277 -2.98 22.01 -41.62
C HIS A 277 -3.75 22.08 -42.93
N ILE A 278 -5.00 21.69 -42.92
CA ILE A 278 -5.94 21.90 -44.02
C ILE A 278 -6.80 23.09 -43.64
N THR A 279 -6.77 24.12 -44.45
CA THR A 279 -7.53 25.35 -44.24
C THR A 279 -8.63 25.52 -45.30
N GLY A 280 -9.81 25.95 -44.88
CA GLY A 280 -10.89 26.39 -45.74
C GLY A 280 -11.19 27.86 -45.41
N GLN A 281 -11.21 28.71 -46.44
CA GLN A 281 -11.48 30.15 -46.27
C GLN A 281 -12.68 30.54 -47.14
N TYR A 282 -13.57 31.28 -46.52
CA TYR A 282 -14.59 32.06 -47.21
C TYR A 282 -14.34 33.53 -46.94
N ASP A 283 -14.19 34.32 -48.02
CA ASP A 283 -14.05 35.77 -47.96
C ASP A 283 -15.17 36.40 -48.77
N ARG A 284 -16.02 37.18 -48.11
CA ARG A 284 -17.18 37.82 -48.70
C ARG A 284 -16.82 38.89 -49.73
N ASN A 285 -15.71 39.58 -49.55
CA ASN A 285 -15.32 40.73 -50.37
C ASN A 285 -13.80 40.81 -50.63
N ALA A 286 -13.22 39.73 -51.15
CA ALA A 286 -11.79 39.59 -51.50
C ALA A 286 -11.46 40.49 -52.73
N GLY A 287 -11.49 41.77 -52.57
CA GLY A 287 -11.12 42.75 -53.60
C GLY A 287 -11.95 42.61 -54.87
N TYR A 288 -11.43 42.00 -55.96
CA TYR A 288 -12.09 41.86 -57.25
C TYR A 288 -13.04 40.63 -57.33
N PHE A 289 -12.98 39.72 -56.33
CA PHE A 289 -13.75 38.47 -56.36
C PHE A 289 -14.68 38.37 -55.14
N PRO A 290 -15.92 38.89 -55.25
CA PRO A 290 -16.90 38.71 -54.16
C PRO A 290 -17.23 37.23 -53.98
N ASN A 291 -17.46 36.81 -52.73
CA ASN A 291 -17.70 35.42 -52.32
C ASN A 291 -16.59 34.45 -52.72
N TYR A 292 -15.35 34.78 -52.37
CA TYR A 292 -14.18 33.98 -52.65
C TYR A 292 -14.11 32.78 -51.72
N PHE A 293 -13.93 31.59 -52.28
CA PHE A 293 -13.68 30.36 -51.53
C PHE A 293 -12.28 29.84 -51.86
N ALA A 294 -11.53 29.49 -50.84
CA ALA A 294 -10.23 28.90 -50.99
C ALA A 294 -10.04 27.66 -50.07
N ILE A 295 -9.30 26.70 -50.59
CA ILE A 295 -8.78 25.59 -49.80
C ILE A 295 -7.27 25.72 -49.83
N GLY A 296 -6.64 25.68 -48.64
CA GLY A 296 -5.20 25.80 -48.50
C GLY A 296 -4.64 24.59 -47.70
N VAL A 297 -3.38 24.34 -47.93
CA VAL A 297 -2.57 23.40 -47.12
C VAL A 297 -1.36 24.17 -46.60
N SER A 298 -1.22 24.14 -45.28
CA SER A 298 -0.04 24.72 -44.59
C SER A 298 0.80 23.59 -44.02
N LEU A 299 2.11 23.70 -44.17
CA LEU A 299 3.06 22.70 -43.76
C LEU A 299 4.16 23.37 -42.93
N SER A 300 4.26 22.97 -41.65
CA SER A 300 5.33 23.44 -40.76
C SER A 300 6.55 22.54 -40.90
N VAL A 301 7.53 22.95 -41.71
CA VAL A 301 8.73 22.13 -42.01
C VAL A 301 9.82 22.32 -40.96
N PRO A 302 10.23 21.30 -40.21
CA PRO A 302 11.24 21.38 -39.16
C PRO A 302 12.66 21.37 -39.75
N LEU A 303 13.15 22.55 -40.16
CA LEU A 303 14.51 22.68 -40.72
C LEU A 303 15.56 22.77 -39.63
N PHE A 304 15.34 23.57 -38.59
CA PHE A 304 16.32 23.85 -37.55
C PHE A 304 16.02 23.04 -36.28
N ASN A 305 14.78 23.01 -35.86
CA ASN A 305 14.33 22.24 -34.71
C ASN A 305 13.66 20.94 -35.20
N ARG A 306 14.42 19.85 -35.16
CA ARG A 306 13.96 18.48 -35.48
C ARG A 306 13.73 17.65 -34.23
N ASN A 307 13.41 18.28 -33.11
CA ASN A 307 13.22 17.67 -31.81
C ASN A 307 14.43 16.85 -31.31
N GLN A 308 15.64 17.12 -31.84
CA GLN A 308 16.85 16.30 -31.62
C GLN A 308 17.28 16.24 -30.16
N GLY A 309 17.07 17.32 -29.38
CA GLY A 309 17.36 17.37 -27.96
C GLY A 309 16.47 16.44 -27.16
N ASN A 310 15.15 16.50 -27.38
CA ASN A 310 14.17 15.66 -26.72
C ASN A 310 14.31 14.18 -27.11
N ILE A 311 14.65 13.89 -28.38
CA ILE A 311 14.95 12.53 -28.84
C ILE A 311 16.19 11.98 -28.13
N ARG A 312 17.25 12.78 -27.96
CA ARG A 312 18.45 12.36 -27.21
C ARG A 312 18.11 12.10 -25.73
N SER A 313 17.35 12.98 -25.11
CA SER A 313 16.87 12.83 -23.73
C SER A 313 16.03 11.55 -23.55
N ALA A 314 15.08 11.30 -24.46
CA ALA A 314 14.26 10.09 -24.41
C ALA A 314 15.08 8.80 -24.57
N LYS A 315 16.13 8.80 -25.44
CA LYS A 315 17.06 7.66 -25.54
C LYS A 315 17.84 7.44 -24.24
N ALA A 316 18.31 8.49 -23.60
CA ALA A 316 18.98 8.39 -22.30
C ALA A 316 18.03 7.86 -21.21
N ARG A 317 16.75 8.27 -21.25
CA ARG A 317 15.72 7.77 -20.34
C ARG A 317 15.47 6.26 -20.51
N ILE A 318 15.45 5.76 -21.75
CA ILE A 318 15.35 4.30 -22.00
C ILE A 318 16.54 3.58 -21.37
N ALA A 319 17.76 4.03 -21.62
CA ALA A 319 18.95 3.41 -21.04
C ALA A 319 18.91 3.42 -19.50
N GLN A 320 18.42 4.51 -18.89
CA GLN A 320 18.20 4.58 -17.45
C GLN A 320 17.17 3.52 -17.00
N CYS A 321 16.00 3.46 -17.63
CA CYS A 321 14.95 2.49 -17.26
C CYS A 321 15.41 1.02 -17.43
N GLU A 322 16.25 0.73 -18.45
CA GLU A 322 16.82 -0.61 -18.64
C GLU A 322 17.78 -0.99 -17.51
N GLN A 323 18.59 -0.05 -17.01
CA GLN A 323 19.44 -0.27 -15.84
C GLN A 323 18.61 -0.42 -14.55
N ASP A 324 17.59 0.40 -14.37
CA ASP A 324 16.66 0.31 -13.23
C ASP A 324 15.92 -1.04 -13.23
N TYR A 325 15.49 -1.53 -14.40
CA TYR A 325 14.87 -2.84 -14.57
C TYR A 325 15.83 -3.98 -14.19
N ALA A 326 17.07 -3.95 -14.72
CA ALA A 326 18.08 -4.94 -14.38
C ALA A 326 18.42 -4.92 -12.87
N GLY A 327 18.56 -3.74 -12.30
CA GLY A 327 18.78 -3.55 -10.87
C GLY A 327 17.63 -4.09 -10.01
N THR A 328 16.38 -3.88 -10.45
CA THR A 328 15.18 -4.39 -9.75
C THR A 328 15.13 -5.92 -9.76
N ILE A 329 15.48 -6.56 -10.88
CA ILE A 329 15.60 -8.03 -10.95
C ILE A 329 16.65 -8.55 -9.98
N ALA A 330 17.87 -7.96 -10.00
CA ALA A 330 18.94 -8.37 -9.11
C ALA A 330 18.56 -8.19 -7.62
N LYS A 331 17.89 -7.08 -7.28
CA LYS A 331 17.34 -6.84 -5.94
C LYS A 331 16.32 -7.91 -5.56
N ALA A 332 15.35 -8.19 -6.45
CA ALA A 332 14.32 -9.19 -6.21
C ALA A 332 14.89 -10.60 -5.96
N GLN A 333 15.91 -10.99 -6.74
CA GLN A 333 16.63 -12.26 -6.55
C GLN A 333 17.28 -12.36 -5.17
N ASN A 334 17.97 -11.30 -4.74
CA ASN A 334 18.61 -11.25 -3.42
C ASN A 334 17.58 -11.25 -2.29
N GLU A 335 16.49 -10.51 -2.41
CA GLU A 335 15.41 -10.49 -1.41
C GLU A 335 14.81 -11.89 -1.21
N VAL A 336 14.54 -12.61 -2.29
CA VAL A 336 14.02 -13.99 -2.21
C VAL A 336 15.04 -14.92 -1.54
N ALA A 337 16.31 -14.84 -1.92
CA ALA A 337 17.35 -15.68 -1.32
C ALA A 337 17.48 -15.44 0.18
N VAL A 338 17.54 -14.16 0.61
CA VAL A 338 17.63 -13.79 2.03
C VAL A 338 16.37 -14.20 2.80
N ALA A 339 15.19 -13.95 2.24
CA ALA A 339 13.92 -14.30 2.88
C ALA A 339 13.77 -15.80 3.06
N LYS A 340 14.17 -16.61 2.05
CA LYS A 340 14.21 -18.06 2.12
C LYS A 340 15.12 -18.56 3.23
N ASP A 341 16.35 -18.06 3.28
CA ASP A 341 17.32 -18.45 4.32
C ASP A 341 16.83 -18.10 5.73
N ASN A 342 16.23 -16.92 5.89
CA ASN A 342 15.67 -16.49 7.17
C ASN A 342 14.49 -17.37 7.60
N PHE A 343 13.61 -17.71 6.66
CA PHE A 343 12.48 -18.59 6.94
C PHE A 343 12.96 -19.99 7.37
N LEU A 344 13.90 -20.60 6.64
CA LEU A 344 14.46 -21.91 6.99
C LEU A 344 15.11 -21.93 8.37
N ARG A 345 15.91 -20.91 8.69
CA ARG A 345 16.53 -20.79 10.01
C ARG A 345 15.49 -20.62 11.12
N SER A 346 14.48 -19.78 10.91
CA SER A 346 13.40 -19.56 11.88
C SER A 346 12.60 -20.84 12.12
N LEU A 347 12.27 -21.57 11.05
CA LEU A 347 11.53 -22.84 11.13
C LEU A 347 12.36 -23.94 11.82
N SER A 348 13.65 -24.04 11.50
CA SER A 348 14.56 -24.98 12.15
C SER A 348 14.70 -24.69 13.66
N LEU A 349 14.77 -23.43 14.03
CA LEU A 349 14.83 -23.03 15.44
C LEU A 349 13.51 -23.35 16.16
N ASP A 350 12.34 -23.09 15.57
CA ASP A 350 11.05 -23.42 16.18
C ASP A 350 10.87 -24.94 16.35
N LYS A 351 11.29 -25.74 15.37
CA LYS A 351 11.32 -27.20 15.49
C LYS A 351 12.22 -27.66 16.66
N SER A 352 13.46 -27.13 16.72
CA SER A 352 14.38 -27.44 17.81
C SER A 352 13.83 -27.06 19.19
N VAL A 353 13.16 -25.91 19.29
CA VAL A 353 12.49 -25.49 20.52
C VAL A 353 11.31 -26.41 20.85
N SER A 354 10.50 -26.77 19.86
CA SER A 354 9.33 -27.65 20.08
C SER A 354 9.73 -29.06 20.48
N ASP A 355 10.84 -29.59 19.97
CA ASP A 355 11.36 -30.93 20.29
C ASP A 355 11.98 -31.01 21.68
N ASN A 356 12.62 -29.92 22.15
CA ASN A 356 13.37 -29.90 23.41
C ASN A 356 12.59 -29.29 24.59
N PHE A 357 11.56 -28.48 24.31
CA PHE A 357 10.78 -27.78 25.33
C PHE A 357 9.30 -28.17 25.24
N ASP A 358 8.93 -29.17 26.05
CA ASP A 358 7.52 -29.52 26.26
C ASP A 358 6.84 -28.44 27.12
N LYS A 359 5.99 -27.64 26.46
CA LYS A 359 5.26 -26.52 27.07
C LYS A 359 4.36 -26.97 28.23
N GLU A 360 3.78 -28.17 28.16
CA GLU A 360 2.91 -28.71 29.20
C GLU A 360 3.76 -29.05 30.44
N ASN A 361 4.91 -29.69 30.24
CA ASN A 361 5.86 -30.00 31.32
C ASN A 361 6.38 -28.74 32.00
N ILE A 362 6.73 -27.69 31.23
CA ILE A 362 7.21 -26.42 31.79
C ILE A 362 6.13 -25.74 32.63
N THR A 363 4.87 -25.74 32.17
CA THR A 363 3.75 -25.16 32.90
C THR A 363 3.44 -25.95 34.19
N THR A 364 3.48 -27.27 34.12
CA THR A 364 3.29 -28.15 35.28
C THR A 364 4.42 -27.98 36.28
N LEU A 365 5.67 -27.85 35.81
CA LEU A 365 6.83 -27.58 36.66
C LEU A 365 6.70 -26.23 37.37
N PHE A 366 6.23 -25.20 36.68
CA PHE A 366 5.97 -23.88 37.30
C PHE A 366 4.94 -23.98 38.42
N GLN A 367 3.83 -24.71 38.20
CA GLN A 367 2.82 -24.93 39.23
C GLN A 367 3.42 -25.68 40.43
N SER A 368 4.22 -26.72 40.18
CA SER A 368 4.90 -27.48 41.23
C SER A 368 5.87 -26.63 42.04
N VAL A 369 6.66 -25.78 41.39
CA VAL A 369 7.59 -24.86 42.06
C VAL A 369 6.81 -23.83 42.92
N ASN A 370 5.71 -23.30 42.41
CA ASN A 370 4.86 -22.39 43.16
C ASN A 370 4.27 -23.06 44.43
N GLU A 371 3.81 -24.30 44.29
CA GLU A 371 3.32 -25.09 45.45
C GLU A 371 4.44 -25.41 46.44
N ASN A 372 5.62 -25.83 45.98
CA ASN A 372 6.74 -26.14 46.85
C ASN A 372 7.20 -24.90 47.60
N TYR A 373 7.22 -23.74 46.99
CA TYR A 373 7.53 -22.49 47.67
C TYR A 373 6.48 -22.20 48.76
N ARG A 374 5.16 -22.38 48.46
CA ARG A 374 4.06 -22.20 49.40
C ARG A 374 4.18 -23.17 50.61
N LYS A 375 4.64 -24.40 50.34
CA LYS A 375 4.90 -25.41 51.39
C LYS A 375 6.25 -25.23 52.12
N ARG A 376 7.03 -24.23 51.73
CA ARG A 376 8.39 -23.94 52.23
C ARG A 376 9.43 -25.05 51.95
N ASN A 377 9.21 -25.83 50.90
CA ASN A 377 10.15 -26.85 50.46
C ASN A 377 11.32 -26.27 49.67
N ILE A 378 11.17 -25.06 49.17
CA ILE A 378 12.22 -24.29 48.47
C ILE A 378 12.33 -22.88 49.06
N SER A 379 13.49 -22.28 48.91
CA SER A 379 13.75 -20.91 49.38
C SER A 379 13.16 -19.86 48.45
N LEU A 380 12.99 -18.63 48.95
CA LEU A 380 12.59 -17.49 48.14
C LEU A 380 13.53 -17.24 46.95
N LEU A 381 14.82 -17.43 47.14
CA LEU A 381 15.83 -17.24 46.11
C LEU A 381 15.63 -18.21 44.96
N GLU A 382 15.48 -19.51 45.26
CA GLU A 382 15.21 -20.55 44.27
C GLU A 382 13.88 -20.30 43.53
N PHE A 383 12.86 -19.86 44.27
CA PHE A 383 11.56 -19.51 43.65
C PHE A 383 11.70 -18.33 42.66
N VAL A 384 12.36 -17.24 43.05
CA VAL A 384 12.51 -16.05 42.19
C VAL A 384 13.41 -16.35 40.99
N ASP A 385 14.47 -17.13 41.15
CA ASP A 385 15.37 -17.54 40.08
C ASP A 385 14.65 -18.42 39.06
N PHE A 386 13.97 -19.46 39.52
CA PHE A 386 13.15 -20.30 38.64
C PHE A 386 12.07 -19.50 37.93
N TYR A 387 11.39 -18.59 38.64
CA TYR A 387 10.35 -17.74 38.10
C TYR A 387 10.87 -16.90 36.93
N LYS A 388 12.01 -16.25 37.06
CA LYS A 388 12.63 -15.45 36.00
C LYS A 388 12.98 -16.31 34.82
N THR A 389 13.65 -17.45 35.04
CA THR A 389 14.02 -18.39 33.98
C THR A 389 12.81 -18.92 33.23
N TYR A 390 11.75 -19.29 33.96
CA TYR A 390 10.49 -19.74 33.36
C TYR A 390 9.86 -18.68 32.46
N LYS A 391 9.76 -17.44 32.97
CA LYS A 391 9.19 -16.32 32.21
C LYS A 391 10.00 -16.05 30.93
N GLU A 392 11.31 -15.96 31.05
CA GLU A 392 12.21 -15.73 29.90
C GLU A 392 12.07 -16.84 28.85
N ALA A 393 12.01 -18.10 29.26
CA ALA A 393 11.80 -19.22 28.36
C ALA A 393 10.44 -19.15 27.62
N MET A 394 9.36 -18.82 28.34
CA MET A 394 8.01 -18.72 27.75
C MET A 394 7.92 -17.57 26.73
N LEU A 395 8.58 -16.45 27.01
CA LEU A 395 8.65 -15.31 26.08
C LEU A 395 9.51 -15.64 24.86
N GLU A 396 10.66 -16.33 25.06
CA GLU A 396 11.52 -16.71 23.94
C GLU A 396 10.85 -17.72 23.02
N ILE A 397 10.14 -18.74 23.56
CA ILE A 397 9.30 -19.65 22.76
C ILE A 397 8.27 -18.86 21.94
N SER A 398 7.62 -17.85 22.55
CA SER A 398 6.67 -16.99 21.86
C SER A 398 7.32 -16.19 20.74
N ASN A 399 8.50 -15.60 21.00
CA ASN A 399 9.27 -14.80 20.04
C ASN A 399 9.79 -15.65 18.87
N VAL A 400 10.30 -16.85 19.14
CA VAL A 400 10.75 -17.76 18.10
C VAL A 400 9.61 -18.11 17.16
N ARG A 401 8.44 -18.42 17.71
CA ARG A 401 7.26 -18.75 16.90
C ARG A 401 6.75 -17.53 16.11
N GLU A 402 6.70 -16.33 16.71
CA GLU A 402 6.38 -15.09 16.00
C GLU A 402 7.30 -14.89 14.78
N LYS A 403 8.62 -15.07 14.97
CA LYS A 403 9.61 -14.92 13.91
C LYS A 403 9.39 -15.86 12.73
N VAL A 404 8.90 -17.09 12.94
CA VAL A 404 8.56 -18.02 11.85
C VAL A 404 7.48 -17.43 10.95
N PHE A 405 6.38 -16.94 11.53
CA PHE A 405 5.28 -16.36 10.75
C PHE A 405 5.68 -15.05 10.05
N ILE A 406 6.49 -14.22 10.72
CA ILE A 406 7.04 -13.01 10.08
C ILE A 406 7.94 -13.37 8.91
N ALA A 407 8.82 -14.37 9.06
CA ALA A 407 9.72 -14.81 7.99
C ALA A 407 8.95 -15.49 6.85
N ALA A 408 7.85 -16.22 7.14
CA ALA A 408 6.95 -16.77 6.13
C ALA A 408 6.32 -15.65 5.28
N GLU A 409 5.83 -14.59 5.93
CA GLU A 409 5.25 -13.44 5.23
C GLU A 409 6.29 -12.65 4.42
N GLU A 410 7.52 -12.53 4.94
CA GLU A 410 8.62 -11.91 4.20
C GLU A 410 8.99 -12.72 2.96
N LEU A 411 8.95 -14.06 3.03
CA LEU A 411 9.17 -14.92 1.89
C LEU A 411 8.03 -14.80 0.87
N ASN A 412 6.76 -14.81 1.31
CA ASN A 412 5.60 -14.60 0.45
C ASN A 412 5.69 -13.24 -0.28
N THR A 413 6.07 -12.18 0.47
CA THR A 413 6.25 -10.84 -0.08
C THR A 413 7.39 -10.78 -1.08
N ALA A 414 8.54 -11.40 -0.76
CA ALA A 414 9.71 -11.44 -1.64
C ALA A 414 9.42 -12.25 -2.91
N ALA A 415 8.66 -13.35 -2.80
CA ALA A 415 8.22 -14.14 -3.95
C ALA A 415 7.13 -13.46 -4.81
N GLY A 416 6.47 -12.42 -4.28
CA GLY A 416 5.33 -11.76 -4.94
C GLY A 416 4.06 -12.60 -4.99
N ARG A 417 3.99 -13.69 -4.24
CA ARG A 417 2.82 -14.59 -4.12
C ARG A 417 2.89 -15.40 -2.84
N GLU A 418 1.78 -15.99 -2.46
CA GLU A 418 1.70 -16.90 -1.32
C GLU A 418 2.39 -18.24 -1.64
N VAL A 419 3.59 -18.44 -1.08
CA VAL A 419 4.40 -19.67 -1.17
C VAL A 419 4.21 -20.51 0.08
N VAL A 420 4.19 -19.87 1.24
CA VAL A 420 3.97 -20.48 2.54
C VAL A 420 2.58 -20.10 3.04
N LYS A 421 1.73 -21.09 3.25
CA LYS A 421 0.40 -20.94 3.86
C LYS A 421 0.47 -21.27 5.34
N TYR A 422 -0.22 -20.50 6.17
CA TYR A 422 -0.29 -20.69 7.63
C TYR A 422 -1.63 -20.23 8.20
#